data_67f244dae1f41a8d5ec8a0257ed260b9
#
_entry.id   67f244dae1f41a8d5ec8a0257ed260b9
#
_cell.length_a   1.000
_cell.length_b   1.000
_cell.length_c   1.000
_cell.angle_alpha   90.00
_cell.angle_beta   90.00
_cell.angle_gamma   90.00
#
_symmetry.space_group_name_H-M   'P 1'
#
loop_
_entity.id
_entity.type
_entity.pdbx_description
1 polymer ?
#
loop_
_entity_poly.entity_id
_entity_poly.type
_entity_poly.pdbx_seq_one_letter_code
_entity_poly.pdbx_strand_id
1 'polypeptide(L)'
;QLLAIAFPLLCGLVCSLAAEQEAQAMKDEYISVEHLFIGLLEKPNSQLKDIFAKCGITEKAFLQALEQVRGSVRVTGQNPEETYDVLKKYGQDLTELARQNKLDPVIGRDTEIRNVIRILSRKTKNNPVLIGEPGVGKTAIAEGLALRIVRGDVPENLKERQIFSLDMGALVAGAKYRGEFEERLKAVLQTIKKSEGQIILFIDELHTIVGAGKTDGAMDAGNLLKPLLARGELHCIGATTLNEYR
;
A
#
# COMPACT_ATOMS: atom_id res chain seq x y z
N GLN A 1 26.27 27.44 -32.53
CA GLN A 1 26.13 27.42 -31.07
C GLN A 1 24.66 27.47 -30.59
N LEU A 2 23.76 28.23 -31.23
CA LEU A 2 22.32 28.30 -30.91
C LEU A 2 21.59 26.97 -31.14
N LEU A 3 21.94 26.21 -32.18
CA LEU A 3 21.35 24.90 -32.48
C LEU A 3 21.73 23.83 -31.44
N ALA A 4 22.92 23.90 -30.85
CA ALA A 4 23.37 22.96 -29.83
C ALA A 4 22.65 23.11 -28.47
N ILE A 5 22.08 24.30 -28.22
CA ILE A 5 21.29 24.61 -27.00
C ILE A 5 19.79 24.35 -27.23
N ALA A 6 19.32 24.63 -28.45
CA ALA A 6 17.90 24.44 -28.79
C ALA A 6 17.48 22.97 -28.91
N PHE A 7 18.39 22.07 -29.32
CA PHE A 7 18.08 20.66 -29.54
C PHE A 7 17.81 19.88 -28.21
N PRO A 8 18.59 20.06 -27.13
CA PRO A 8 18.24 19.45 -25.84
C PRO A 8 16.97 20.00 -25.22
N LEU A 9 16.69 21.29 -25.40
CA LEU A 9 15.47 21.96 -24.93
C LEU A 9 14.22 21.47 -25.66
N LEU A 10 14.29 21.28 -26.97
CA LEU A 10 13.19 20.74 -27.77
C LEU A 10 12.92 19.26 -27.42
N CYS A 11 13.95 18.47 -27.21
CA CYS A 11 13.84 17.08 -26.82
C CYS A 11 13.20 16.95 -25.41
N GLY A 12 13.60 17.81 -24.47
CA GLY A 12 12.99 17.88 -23.15
C GLY A 12 11.50 18.27 -23.18
N LEU A 13 11.12 19.24 -24.02
CA LEU A 13 9.73 19.67 -24.20
C LEU A 13 8.85 18.56 -24.81
N VAL A 14 9.36 17.84 -25.81
CA VAL A 14 8.65 16.74 -26.47
C VAL A 14 8.45 15.56 -25.51
N CYS A 15 9.47 15.22 -24.70
CA CYS A 15 9.34 14.19 -23.67
C CYS A 15 8.34 14.60 -22.57
N SER A 16 8.31 15.89 -22.19
CA SER A 16 7.37 16.39 -21.19
C SER A 16 5.92 16.31 -21.66
N LEU A 17 5.65 16.66 -22.94
CA LEU A 17 4.31 16.54 -23.52
C LEU A 17 3.86 15.09 -23.68
N ALA A 18 4.75 14.17 -24.04
CA ALA A 18 4.45 12.75 -24.09
C ALA A 18 4.16 12.19 -22.70
N ALA A 19 4.95 12.56 -21.68
CA ALA A 19 4.74 12.17 -20.30
C ALA A 19 3.40 12.67 -19.74
N GLU A 20 2.94 13.86 -20.13
CA GLU A 20 1.64 14.39 -19.75
C GLU A 20 0.49 13.60 -20.37
N GLN A 21 0.62 13.21 -21.64
CA GLN A 21 -0.36 12.38 -22.34
C GLN A 21 -0.47 10.99 -21.70
N GLU A 22 0.65 10.39 -21.34
CA GLU A 22 0.69 9.09 -20.65
C GLU A 22 0.10 9.17 -19.23
N ALA A 23 0.39 10.23 -18.47
CA ALA A 23 -0.22 10.44 -17.17
C ALA A 23 -1.75 10.55 -17.27
N GLN A 24 -2.26 11.27 -18.28
CA GLN A 24 -3.71 11.35 -18.55
C GLN A 24 -4.29 9.99 -18.97
N ALA A 25 -3.61 9.21 -19.79
CA ALA A 25 -4.03 7.88 -20.21
C ALA A 25 -4.11 6.91 -19.02
N MET A 26 -3.16 6.99 -18.10
CA MET A 26 -3.13 6.21 -16.86
C MET A 26 -4.07 6.76 -15.78
N LYS A 27 -4.73 7.90 -16.03
CA LYS A 27 -5.61 8.62 -15.08
C LYS A 27 -4.88 9.04 -13.81
N ASP A 28 -3.63 9.43 -13.93
CA ASP A 28 -2.81 9.93 -12.85
C ASP A 28 -2.93 11.46 -12.75
N GLU A 29 -2.91 11.99 -11.53
CA GLU A 29 -3.02 13.43 -11.28
C GLU A 29 -1.68 14.16 -11.41
N TYR A 30 -0.57 13.44 -11.30
CA TYR A 30 0.79 13.99 -11.36
C TYR A 30 1.66 13.20 -12.33
N ILE A 31 2.56 13.93 -13.01
CA ILE A 31 3.59 13.32 -13.85
C ILE A 31 4.68 12.77 -12.92
N SER A 32 4.92 11.46 -13.00
CA SER A 32 5.99 10.76 -12.28
C SER A 32 7.16 10.40 -13.21
N VAL A 33 8.21 9.83 -12.63
CA VAL A 33 9.42 9.41 -13.36
C VAL A 33 9.09 8.38 -14.43
N GLU A 34 8.11 7.50 -14.17
CA GLU A 34 7.64 6.49 -15.11
C GLU A 34 7.07 7.11 -16.37
N HIS A 35 6.26 8.15 -16.27
CA HIS A 35 5.69 8.85 -17.42
C HIS A 35 6.77 9.53 -18.25
N LEU A 36 7.79 10.10 -17.61
CA LEU A 36 8.95 10.67 -18.30
C LEU A 36 9.73 9.58 -19.03
N PHE A 37 9.89 8.41 -18.43
CA PHE A 37 10.61 7.30 -19.05
C PHE A 37 9.84 6.71 -20.23
N ILE A 38 8.52 6.58 -20.14
CA ILE A 38 7.67 6.19 -21.28
C ILE A 38 7.80 7.20 -22.42
N GLY A 39 7.74 8.49 -22.12
CA GLY A 39 7.94 9.53 -23.12
C GLY A 39 9.32 9.48 -23.81
N LEU A 40 10.35 9.06 -23.08
CA LEU A 40 11.69 8.79 -23.65
C LEU A 40 11.71 7.54 -24.53
N LEU A 41 10.94 6.51 -24.20
CA LEU A 41 10.82 5.28 -25.00
C LEU A 41 10.02 5.51 -26.28
N GLU A 42 8.97 6.34 -26.25
CA GLU A 42 8.16 6.66 -27.41
C GLU A 42 8.93 7.49 -28.46
N LYS A 43 9.69 8.50 -27.97
CA LYS A 43 10.39 9.46 -28.83
C LYS A 43 11.88 9.54 -28.50
N PRO A 44 12.61 8.41 -28.65
CA PRO A 44 14.03 8.38 -28.32
C PRO A 44 14.84 9.17 -29.36
N ASN A 45 15.87 9.90 -28.91
CA ASN A 45 16.89 10.41 -29.82
C ASN A 45 17.75 9.25 -30.34
N SER A 46 18.60 9.51 -31.36
CA SER A 46 19.43 8.48 -31.97
C SER A 46 20.32 7.73 -30.98
N GLN A 47 20.88 8.42 -30.00
CA GLN A 47 21.75 7.81 -28.98
C GLN A 47 20.96 6.92 -28.01
N LEU A 48 19.79 7.38 -27.54
CA LEU A 48 18.92 6.59 -26.68
C LEU A 48 18.36 5.35 -27.38
N LYS A 49 18.01 5.48 -28.66
CA LYS A 49 17.54 4.35 -29.48
C LYS A 49 18.58 3.23 -29.56
N ASP A 50 19.86 3.59 -29.72
CA ASP A 50 20.95 2.62 -29.74
C ASP A 50 21.17 1.97 -28.36
N ILE A 51 21.05 2.74 -27.28
CA ILE A 51 21.17 2.23 -25.92
C ILE A 51 20.03 1.28 -25.61
N PHE A 52 18.78 1.68 -25.88
CA PHE A 52 17.61 0.84 -25.64
C PHE A 52 17.66 -0.47 -26.44
N ALA A 53 18.08 -0.40 -27.69
CA ALA A 53 18.27 -1.60 -28.53
C ALA A 53 19.35 -2.55 -27.98
N LYS A 54 20.49 -2.01 -27.50
CA LYS A 54 21.59 -2.80 -26.91
C LYS A 54 21.17 -3.44 -25.56
N CYS A 55 20.36 -2.74 -24.78
CA CYS A 55 19.88 -3.22 -23.47
C CYS A 55 18.61 -4.07 -23.58
N GLY A 56 18.01 -4.22 -24.77
CA GLY A 56 16.75 -4.95 -24.95
C GLY A 56 15.55 -4.26 -24.29
N ILE A 57 15.63 -2.95 -24.04
CA ILE A 57 14.58 -2.18 -23.39
C ILE A 57 13.53 -1.80 -24.44
N THR A 58 12.31 -2.29 -24.27
CA THR A 58 11.16 -1.94 -25.11
C THR A 58 10.06 -1.36 -24.25
N GLU A 59 9.24 -0.49 -24.82
CA GLU A 59 8.08 0.09 -24.16
C GLU A 59 7.17 -0.99 -23.54
N LYS A 60 6.88 -2.05 -24.32
CA LYS A 60 6.06 -3.17 -23.84
C LYS A 60 6.65 -3.89 -22.63
N ALA A 61 7.96 -4.14 -22.62
CA ALA A 61 8.63 -4.78 -21.49
C ALA A 61 8.65 -3.85 -20.27
N PHE A 62 8.82 -2.55 -20.49
CA PHE A 62 8.77 -1.57 -19.42
C PHE A 62 7.37 -1.47 -18.81
N LEU A 63 6.31 -1.38 -19.62
CA LEU A 63 4.92 -1.34 -19.13
C LEU A 63 4.55 -2.60 -18.36
N GLN A 64 4.98 -3.79 -18.81
CA GLN A 64 4.78 -5.03 -18.07
C GLN A 64 5.50 -5.02 -16.71
N ALA A 65 6.74 -4.54 -16.68
CA ALA A 65 7.48 -4.40 -15.42
C ALA A 65 6.84 -3.35 -14.48
N LEU A 66 6.38 -2.25 -15.06
CA LEU A 66 5.69 -1.19 -14.33
C LEU A 66 4.39 -1.69 -13.71
N GLU A 67 3.60 -2.49 -14.44
CA GLU A 67 2.38 -3.11 -13.93
C GLU A 67 2.67 -4.06 -12.76
N GLN A 68 3.78 -4.82 -12.81
CA GLN A 68 4.21 -5.68 -11.70
C GLN A 68 4.65 -4.89 -10.45
N VAL A 69 5.31 -3.74 -10.65
CA VAL A 69 5.83 -2.90 -9.55
C VAL A 69 4.74 -2.01 -8.96
N ARG A 70 3.93 -1.41 -9.82
CA ARG A 70 2.93 -0.40 -9.47
C ARG A 70 1.58 -1.02 -9.09
N GLY A 71 1.23 -2.19 -9.67
CA GLY A 71 -0.12 -2.75 -9.56
C GLY A 71 -1.18 -1.80 -10.12
N SER A 72 -2.34 -1.72 -9.47
CA SER A 72 -3.46 -0.85 -9.85
C SER A 72 -3.44 0.53 -9.18
N VAL A 73 -2.35 0.89 -8.49
CA VAL A 73 -2.28 2.14 -7.70
C VAL A 73 -2.05 3.34 -8.62
N ARG A 74 -2.89 4.38 -8.48
CA ARG A 74 -2.79 5.64 -9.22
C ARG A 74 -1.86 6.62 -8.51
N VAL A 75 -1.16 7.44 -9.30
CA VAL A 75 -0.35 8.55 -8.78
C VAL A 75 -1.26 9.72 -8.43
N THR A 76 -1.61 9.85 -7.17
CA THR A 76 -2.46 10.93 -6.63
C THR A 76 -1.68 11.95 -5.79
N GLY A 77 -0.34 11.83 -5.70
CA GLY A 77 0.52 12.71 -4.92
C GLY A 77 1.79 13.13 -5.67
N GLN A 78 2.39 14.24 -5.24
CA GLN A 78 3.63 14.79 -5.83
C GLN A 78 4.85 13.85 -5.71
N ASN A 79 4.86 12.93 -4.73
CA ASN A 79 5.95 11.98 -4.49
C ASN A 79 5.38 10.55 -4.36
N PRO A 80 5.04 9.88 -5.48
CA PRO A 80 4.50 8.52 -5.44
C PRO A 80 5.50 7.51 -4.91
N GLU A 81 6.80 7.70 -5.18
CA GLU A 81 7.87 6.84 -4.70
C GLU A 81 7.95 6.82 -3.16
N GLU A 82 7.81 7.98 -2.49
CA GLU A 82 7.75 8.04 -1.03
C GLU A 82 6.53 7.28 -0.46
N THR A 83 5.43 7.28 -1.17
CA THR A 83 4.20 6.58 -0.76
C THR A 83 4.41 5.06 -0.79
N TYR A 84 5.03 4.53 -1.84
CA TYR A 84 5.36 3.10 -1.95
C TYR A 84 6.42 2.69 -0.93
N ASP A 85 7.44 3.53 -0.74
CA ASP A 85 8.51 3.26 0.21
C ASP A 85 8.00 3.24 1.66
N VAL A 86 7.04 4.08 2.02
CA VAL A 86 6.45 4.11 3.37
C VAL A 86 5.74 2.81 3.69
N LEU A 87 4.90 2.27 2.79
CA LEU A 87 4.20 1.02 3.03
C LEU A 87 5.19 -0.16 3.09
N LYS A 88 6.12 -0.27 2.14
CA LYS A 88 7.14 -1.33 2.15
C LYS A 88 8.05 -1.28 3.37
N LYS A 89 8.31 -0.09 3.90
CA LYS A 89 9.19 0.11 5.05
C LYS A 89 8.52 -0.28 6.37
N TYR A 90 7.22 -0.08 6.50
CA TYR A 90 6.49 -0.23 7.76
C TYR A 90 5.46 -1.35 7.76
N GLY A 91 5.52 -2.25 6.80
CA GLY A 91 4.63 -3.40 6.78
C GLY A 91 4.76 -4.27 5.54
N GLN A 92 3.80 -5.15 5.35
CA GLN A 92 3.77 -6.12 4.27
C GLN A 92 2.38 -6.20 3.64
N ASP A 93 2.32 -6.25 2.31
CA ASP A 93 1.09 -6.54 1.58
C ASP A 93 0.86 -8.06 1.54
N LEU A 94 -0.07 -8.55 2.38
CA LEU A 94 -0.42 -9.96 2.45
C LEU A 94 -1.07 -10.46 1.14
N THR A 95 -1.79 -9.59 0.44
CA THR A 95 -2.44 -9.94 -0.83
C THR A 95 -1.39 -10.15 -1.92
N GLU A 96 -0.35 -9.35 -1.94
CA GLU A 96 0.77 -9.53 -2.86
C GLU A 96 1.58 -10.80 -2.53
N LEU A 97 1.83 -11.06 -1.25
CA LEU A 97 2.45 -12.32 -0.81
C LEU A 97 1.61 -13.54 -1.21
N ALA A 98 0.28 -13.43 -1.14
CA ALA A 98 -0.64 -14.47 -1.60
C ALA A 98 -0.54 -14.70 -3.12
N ARG A 99 -0.47 -13.63 -3.93
CA ARG A 99 -0.26 -13.74 -5.39
C ARG A 99 1.06 -14.42 -5.74
N GLN A 100 2.09 -14.15 -4.97
CA GLN A 100 3.42 -14.74 -5.13
C GLN A 100 3.53 -16.17 -4.55
N ASN A 101 2.43 -16.75 -4.03
CA ASN A 101 2.40 -18.04 -3.35
C ASN A 101 3.42 -18.15 -2.19
N LYS A 102 3.65 -17.06 -1.47
CA LYS A 102 4.56 -17.00 -0.32
C LYS A 102 3.85 -17.18 1.01
N LEU A 103 2.53 -17.28 1.03
CA LEU A 103 1.75 -17.55 2.22
C LEU A 103 1.42 -19.04 2.32
N ASP A 104 1.50 -19.55 3.53
CA ASP A 104 1.10 -20.92 3.81
C ASP A 104 -0.42 -21.11 3.71
N PRO A 105 -0.91 -22.29 3.32
CA PRO A 105 -2.32 -22.59 3.30
C PRO A 105 -2.91 -22.58 4.71
N VAL A 106 -3.99 -21.82 4.90
CA VAL A 106 -4.68 -21.74 6.20
C VAL A 106 -5.76 -22.80 6.28
N ILE A 107 -5.64 -23.70 7.26
CA ILE A 107 -6.53 -24.83 7.47
C ILE A 107 -7.33 -24.63 8.77
N GLY A 108 -8.62 -24.97 8.74
CA GLY A 108 -9.47 -24.99 9.94
C GLY A 108 -9.92 -23.63 10.46
N ARG A 109 -9.81 -22.56 9.65
CA ARG A 109 -10.21 -21.19 10.02
C ARG A 109 -11.31 -20.59 9.12
N ASP A 110 -12.03 -21.44 8.41
CA ASP A 110 -13.04 -21.01 7.45
C ASP A 110 -14.17 -20.20 8.10
N THR A 111 -14.59 -20.57 9.29
CA THR A 111 -15.67 -19.90 10.01
C THR A 111 -15.26 -18.49 10.43
N GLU A 112 -14.07 -18.34 10.98
CA GLU A 112 -13.53 -17.05 11.41
C GLU A 112 -13.31 -16.12 10.21
N ILE A 113 -12.73 -16.62 9.13
CA ILE A 113 -12.52 -15.84 7.89
C ILE A 113 -13.85 -15.39 7.31
N ARG A 114 -14.88 -16.26 7.24
CA ARG A 114 -16.23 -15.89 6.79
C ARG A 114 -16.85 -14.82 7.68
N ASN A 115 -16.65 -14.88 8.98
CA ASN A 115 -17.14 -13.87 9.92
C ASN A 115 -16.45 -12.52 9.68
N VAL A 116 -15.13 -12.51 9.45
CA VAL A 116 -14.36 -11.30 9.11
C VAL A 116 -14.89 -10.70 7.80
N ILE A 117 -15.07 -11.50 6.74
CA ILE A 117 -15.65 -11.08 5.46
C ILE A 117 -17.02 -10.45 5.67
N ARG A 118 -17.90 -11.09 6.44
CA ARG A 118 -19.25 -10.59 6.75
C ARG A 118 -19.22 -9.25 7.46
N ILE A 119 -18.28 -9.02 8.40
CA ILE A 119 -18.15 -7.77 9.13
C ILE A 119 -17.60 -6.69 8.19
N LEU A 120 -16.53 -6.95 7.45
CA LEU A 120 -15.94 -6.01 6.47
C LEU A 120 -16.94 -5.56 5.40
N SER A 121 -17.91 -6.41 5.05
CA SER A 121 -18.94 -6.11 4.04
C SER A 121 -20.09 -5.24 4.57
N ARG A 122 -20.10 -4.87 5.84
CA ARG A 122 -21.13 -3.98 6.41
C ARG A 122 -20.90 -2.53 5.98
N LYS A 123 -21.98 -1.75 5.93
CA LYS A 123 -21.89 -0.29 5.69
C LYS A 123 -21.28 0.48 6.85
N THR A 124 -21.54 0.02 8.08
CA THR A 124 -21.04 0.63 9.33
C THR A 124 -20.57 -0.46 10.26
N LYS A 125 -19.71 -0.11 11.25
CA LYS A 125 -19.13 -1.06 12.22
C LYS A 125 -18.47 -2.24 11.50
N ASN A 126 -17.70 -1.93 10.47
CA ASN A 126 -17.07 -2.86 9.54
C ASN A 126 -15.59 -3.13 9.87
N ASN A 127 -15.15 -2.81 11.08
CA ASN A 127 -13.79 -3.05 11.54
C ASN A 127 -13.80 -4.22 12.55
N PRO A 128 -13.54 -5.46 12.12
CA PRO A 128 -13.51 -6.62 13.02
C PRO A 128 -12.28 -6.59 13.92
N VAL A 129 -12.44 -7.16 15.13
CA VAL A 129 -11.34 -7.41 16.05
C VAL A 129 -11.27 -8.91 16.33
N LEU A 130 -10.11 -9.51 16.09
CA LEU A 130 -9.80 -10.91 16.39
C LEU A 130 -9.31 -10.99 17.83
N ILE A 131 -10.00 -11.74 18.67
CA ILE A 131 -9.67 -11.90 20.09
C ILE A 131 -9.30 -13.35 20.34
N GLY A 132 -8.17 -13.58 21.00
CA GLY A 132 -7.73 -14.92 21.34
C GLY A 132 -6.35 -14.93 21.99
N GLU A 133 -5.99 -16.04 22.60
CA GLU A 133 -4.67 -16.22 23.23
C GLU A 133 -3.51 -16.04 22.23
N PRO A 134 -2.30 -15.72 22.70
CA PRO A 134 -1.13 -15.70 21.83
C PRO A 134 -0.93 -17.06 21.14
N GLY A 135 -0.49 -17.03 19.88
CA GLY A 135 -0.18 -18.25 19.11
C GLY A 135 -1.38 -19.03 18.56
N VAL A 136 -2.63 -18.62 18.80
CA VAL A 136 -3.83 -19.33 18.28
C VAL A 136 -4.07 -19.10 16.79
N GLY A 137 -3.23 -18.32 16.08
CA GLY A 137 -3.32 -18.12 14.64
C GLY A 137 -4.24 -16.94 14.23
N LYS A 138 -4.25 -15.85 15.00
CA LYS A 138 -4.98 -14.63 14.61
C LYS A 138 -4.47 -14.03 13.29
N THR A 139 -3.15 -13.99 13.12
CA THR A 139 -2.49 -13.52 11.90
C THR A 139 -2.85 -14.41 10.70
N ALA A 140 -2.91 -15.74 10.90
CA ALA A 140 -3.31 -16.69 9.85
C ALA A 140 -4.72 -16.42 9.32
N ILE A 141 -5.63 -15.82 10.10
CA ILE A 141 -6.96 -15.42 9.61
C ILE A 141 -6.85 -14.30 8.58
N ALA A 142 -5.98 -13.31 8.79
CA ALA A 142 -5.74 -12.23 7.82
C ALA A 142 -5.05 -12.78 6.55
N GLU A 143 -4.09 -13.68 6.68
CA GLU A 143 -3.44 -14.38 5.57
C GLU A 143 -4.43 -15.22 4.77
N GLY A 144 -5.30 -15.97 5.45
CA GLY A 144 -6.37 -16.76 4.84
C GLY A 144 -7.38 -15.88 4.09
N LEU A 145 -7.69 -14.68 4.59
CA LEU A 145 -8.52 -13.72 3.89
C LEU A 145 -7.80 -13.20 2.62
N ALA A 146 -6.50 -12.89 2.70
CA ALA A 146 -5.71 -12.47 1.54
C ALA A 146 -5.70 -13.56 0.45
N LEU A 147 -5.52 -14.83 0.83
CA LEU A 147 -5.59 -15.97 -0.10
C LEU A 147 -6.97 -16.07 -0.78
N ARG A 148 -8.07 -15.81 -0.05
CA ARG A 148 -9.42 -15.83 -0.63
C ARG A 148 -9.68 -14.64 -1.56
N ILE A 149 -9.16 -13.45 -1.25
CA ILE A 149 -9.23 -12.28 -2.14
C ILE A 149 -8.57 -12.60 -3.47
N VAL A 150 -7.36 -13.14 -3.44
CA VAL A 150 -6.60 -13.50 -4.66
C VAL A 150 -7.30 -14.57 -5.49
N ARG A 151 -7.96 -15.55 -4.83
CA ARG A 151 -8.76 -16.58 -5.51
C ARG A 151 -10.12 -16.09 -5.99
N GLY A 152 -10.53 -14.87 -5.63
CA GLY A 152 -11.87 -14.34 -5.93
C GLY A 152 -12.99 -14.95 -5.08
N ASP A 153 -12.67 -15.70 -4.01
CA ASP A 153 -13.62 -16.33 -3.09
C ASP A 153 -14.07 -15.35 -1.99
N VAL A 154 -14.48 -14.18 -2.41
CA VAL A 154 -15.00 -13.09 -1.55
C VAL A 154 -16.10 -12.33 -2.30
N PRO A 155 -16.99 -11.61 -1.57
CA PRO A 155 -17.97 -10.71 -2.18
C PRO A 155 -17.33 -9.65 -3.07
N GLU A 156 -18.07 -9.13 -4.05
CA GLU A 156 -17.59 -8.19 -5.07
C GLU A 156 -16.86 -6.97 -4.48
N ASN A 157 -17.39 -6.43 -3.38
CA ASN A 157 -16.82 -5.27 -2.69
C ASN A 157 -15.46 -5.52 -2.02
N LEU A 158 -14.99 -6.77 -1.96
CA LEU A 158 -13.68 -7.13 -1.40
C LEU A 158 -12.69 -7.69 -2.44
N LYS A 159 -13.12 -7.99 -3.67
CA LYS A 159 -12.27 -8.63 -4.69
C LYS A 159 -11.03 -7.82 -5.07
N GLU A 160 -11.16 -6.50 -5.06
CA GLU A 160 -10.06 -5.58 -5.43
C GLU A 160 -9.35 -4.98 -4.22
N ARG A 161 -9.67 -5.47 -3.01
CA ARG A 161 -9.04 -4.97 -1.79
C ARG A 161 -7.68 -5.62 -1.58
N GLN A 162 -6.80 -4.86 -0.94
CA GLN A 162 -5.48 -5.31 -0.49
C GLN A 162 -5.48 -5.38 1.03
N ILE A 163 -4.80 -6.38 1.60
CA ILE A 163 -4.61 -6.48 3.04
C ILE A 163 -3.17 -6.11 3.34
N PHE A 164 -2.99 -5.00 4.03
CA PHE A 164 -1.69 -4.52 4.46
C PHE A 164 -1.49 -4.78 5.95
N SER A 165 -0.51 -5.62 6.29
CA SER A 165 -0.12 -5.92 7.67
C SER A 165 0.89 -4.90 8.17
N LEU A 166 0.52 -4.13 9.19
CA LEU A 166 1.37 -3.13 9.81
C LEU A 166 2.42 -3.80 10.70
N ASP A 167 3.68 -3.45 10.52
CA ASP A 167 4.78 -3.87 11.38
C ASP A 167 5.05 -2.80 12.44
N MET A 168 4.54 -3.05 13.63
CA MET A 168 4.75 -2.15 14.79
C MET A 168 6.21 -2.08 15.20
N GLY A 169 6.95 -3.18 15.05
CA GLY A 169 8.39 -3.22 15.33
C GLY A 169 9.17 -2.28 14.41
N ALA A 170 8.87 -2.30 13.12
CA ALA A 170 9.49 -1.40 12.13
C ALA A 170 9.16 0.08 12.40
N LEU A 171 7.94 0.39 12.85
CA LEU A 171 7.56 1.76 13.21
C LEU A 171 8.33 2.30 14.42
N VAL A 172 8.61 1.45 15.40
CA VAL A 172 9.32 1.83 16.64
C VAL A 172 10.83 1.77 16.46
N ALA A 173 11.34 0.88 15.60
CA ALA A 173 12.77 0.66 15.42
C ALA A 173 13.49 1.96 15.04
N GLY A 174 14.49 2.34 15.85
CA GLY A 174 15.29 3.54 15.64
C GLY A 174 14.56 4.87 15.86
N ALA A 175 13.32 4.88 16.32
CA ALA A 175 12.64 6.11 16.73
C ALA A 175 13.25 6.59 18.06
N LYS A 176 13.92 7.73 18.02
CA LYS A 176 14.56 8.34 19.21
C LYS A 176 13.55 9.05 20.12
N TYR A 177 12.47 9.54 19.52
CA TYR A 177 11.45 10.34 20.20
C TYR A 177 10.04 9.86 19.79
N ARG A 178 9.08 10.05 20.68
CA ARG A 178 7.66 9.77 20.45
C ARG A 178 7.12 10.38 19.15
N GLY A 179 7.53 11.60 18.82
CA GLY A 179 7.10 12.29 17.60
C GLY A 179 7.46 11.55 16.31
N GLU A 180 8.62 10.90 16.25
CA GLU A 180 9.04 10.14 15.05
C GLU A 180 8.13 8.94 14.77
N PHE A 181 7.70 8.22 15.81
CA PHE A 181 6.74 7.13 15.66
C PHE A 181 5.38 7.65 15.16
N GLU A 182 4.87 8.74 15.78
CA GLU A 182 3.60 9.35 15.40
C GLU A 182 3.64 9.85 13.95
N GLU A 183 4.73 10.46 13.51
CA GLU A 183 4.94 10.89 12.12
C GLU A 183 4.97 9.72 11.14
N ARG A 184 5.68 8.63 11.47
CA ARG A 184 5.74 7.42 10.64
C ARG A 184 4.36 6.77 10.51
N LEU A 185 3.65 6.59 11.63
CA LEU A 185 2.29 6.04 11.62
C LEU A 185 1.34 6.95 10.83
N LYS A 186 1.43 8.26 11.02
CA LYS A 186 0.62 9.24 10.28
C LYS A 186 0.88 9.15 8.77
N ALA A 187 2.14 8.98 8.35
CA ALA A 187 2.49 8.79 6.94
C ALA A 187 1.85 7.51 6.37
N VAL A 188 1.92 6.38 7.09
CA VAL A 188 1.26 5.13 6.68
C VAL A 188 -0.26 5.32 6.58
N LEU A 189 -0.90 5.92 7.59
CA LEU A 189 -2.35 6.13 7.60
C LEU A 189 -2.82 7.08 6.49
N GLN A 190 -2.04 8.12 6.19
CA GLN A 190 -2.33 9.04 5.09
C GLN A 190 -2.24 8.33 3.73
N THR A 191 -1.25 7.46 3.56
CA THR A 191 -1.09 6.64 2.37
C THR A 191 -2.28 5.69 2.19
N ILE A 192 -2.69 4.99 3.25
CA ILE A 192 -3.87 4.10 3.22
C ILE A 192 -5.15 4.90 2.94
N LYS A 193 -5.31 6.08 3.54
CA LYS A 193 -6.47 6.95 3.28
C LYS A 193 -6.55 7.38 1.81
N LYS A 194 -5.42 7.70 1.17
CA LYS A 194 -5.36 8.05 -0.25
C LYS A 194 -5.78 6.90 -1.18
N SER A 195 -5.71 5.65 -0.73
CA SER A 195 -6.18 4.50 -1.50
C SER A 195 -7.71 4.39 -1.58
N GLU A 196 -8.47 5.36 -1.02
CA GLU A 196 -9.93 5.41 -1.05
C GLU A 196 -10.60 4.11 -0.59
N GLY A 197 -10.00 3.49 0.42
CA GLY A 197 -10.50 2.25 1.01
C GLY A 197 -10.10 0.97 0.27
N GLN A 198 -9.25 1.03 -0.73
CA GLN A 198 -8.73 -0.18 -1.39
C GLN A 198 -7.85 -1.02 -0.46
N ILE A 199 -7.21 -0.38 0.53
CA ILE A 199 -6.35 -1.05 1.49
C ILE A 199 -7.10 -1.31 2.80
N ILE A 200 -7.10 -2.55 3.26
CA ILE A 200 -7.55 -2.97 4.59
C ILE A 200 -6.32 -3.12 5.46
N LEU A 201 -6.24 -2.33 6.53
CA LEU A 201 -5.13 -2.37 7.47
C LEU A 201 -5.30 -3.52 8.46
N PHE A 202 -4.34 -4.43 8.51
CA PHE A 202 -4.25 -5.43 9.57
C PHE A 202 -3.26 -4.97 10.64
N ILE A 203 -3.71 -4.93 11.88
CA ILE A 203 -2.89 -4.53 13.05
C ILE A 203 -2.89 -5.69 14.02
N ASP A 204 -1.75 -6.37 14.12
CA ASP A 204 -1.54 -7.33 15.18
C ASP A 204 -1.21 -6.62 16.50
N GLU A 205 -1.55 -7.24 17.61
CA GLU A 205 -1.37 -6.66 18.94
C GLU A 205 -1.91 -5.22 19.07
N LEU A 206 -3.16 -5.00 18.63
CA LEU A 206 -3.83 -3.69 18.61
C LEU A 206 -3.72 -2.94 19.94
N HIS A 207 -3.64 -3.65 21.05
CA HIS A 207 -3.47 -3.08 22.40
C HIS A 207 -2.15 -2.28 22.54
N THR A 208 -1.10 -2.61 21.79
CA THR A 208 0.16 -1.85 21.81
C THR A 208 -0.01 -0.42 21.30
N ILE A 209 -0.98 -0.22 20.40
CA ILE A 209 -1.33 1.09 19.85
C ILE A 209 -2.27 1.86 20.77
N VAL A 210 -3.24 1.17 21.40
CA VAL A 210 -4.33 1.78 22.18
C VAL A 210 -3.95 1.90 23.65
N GLY A 211 -3.20 0.95 24.19
CA GLY A 211 -2.87 0.87 25.63
C GLY A 211 -1.69 1.72 26.08
N ALA A 212 -0.96 2.27 25.15
CA ALA A 212 0.25 3.05 25.41
C ALA A 212 0.02 4.39 26.12
N GLY A 213 -1.23 4.78 26.40
CA GLY A 213 -1.58 6.06 27.05
C GLY A 213 -1.59 6.06 28.58
N LYS A 214 -1.30 4.96 29.27
CA LYS A 214 -1.43 4.87 30.74
C LYS A 214 -0.14 5.13 31.54
N THR A 215 0.99 5.23 30.88
CA THR A 215 2.27 5.62 31.50
C THR A 215 2.80 6.90 30.86
N ASP A 216 3.36 7.81 31.67
CA ASP A 216 4.03 9.02 31.19
C ASP A 216 5.09 8.64 30.15
N GLY A 217 4.83 8.98 28.88
CA GLY A 217 5.71 8.63 27.74
C GLY A 217 5.16 7.57 26.78
N ALA A 218 4.01 6.98 27.04
CA ALA A 218 3.43 5.96 26.16
C ALA A 218 2.79 6.56 24.90
N MET A 219 2.97 5.83 23.76
CA MET A 219 2.55 6.26 22.43
C MET A 219 1.03 6.21 22.30
N ASP A 220 0.37 7.35 22.06
CA ASP A 220 -1.09 7.41 21.89
C ASP A 220 -1.46 7.46 20.40
N ALA A 221 -1.20 6.35 19.73
CA ALA A 221 -1.61 6.17 18.32
C ALA A 221 -3.15 5.99 18.20
N GLY A 222 -3.83 5.70 19.28
CA GLY A 222 -5.29 5.61 19.31
C GLY A 222 -5.96 6.91 18.85
N ASN A 223 -5.40 8.06 19.20
CA ASN A 223 -5.91 9.37 18.77
C ASN A 223 -5.77 9.62 17.26
N LEU A 224 -4.83 8.97 16.60
CA LEU A 224 -4.67 9.04 15.12
C LEU A 224 -5.66 8.11 14.41
N LEU A 225 -5.91 6.91 14.97
CA LEU A 225 -6.78 5.90 14.37
C LEU A 225 -8.27 6.19 14.58
N LYS A 226 -8.68 6.61 15.78
CA LYS A 226 -10.09 6.84 16.13
C LYS A 226 -10.87 7.70 15.15
N PRO A 227 -10.37 8.88 14.70
CA PRO A 227 -11.10 9.71 13.75
C PRO A 227 -11.29 9.05 12.37
N LEU A 228 -10.29 8.34 11.89
CA LEU A 228 -10.31 7.66 10.59
C LEU A 228 -11.28 6.47 10.58
N LEU A 229 -11.27 5.68 11.65
CA LEU A 229 -12.20 4.57 11.85
C LEU A 229 -13.65 5.06 12.00
N ALA A 230 -13.87 6.13 12.76
CA ALA A 230 -15.20 6.69 12.99
C ALA A 230 -15.84 7.27 11.74
N ARG A 231 -15.02 7.85 10.85
CA ARG A 231 -15.47 8.43 9.57
C ARG A 231 -15.60 7.39 8.45
N GLY A 232 -15.19 6.14 8.68
CA GLY A 232 -15.15 5.11 7.64
C GLY A 232 -14.06 5.34 6.57
N GLU A 233 -13.09 6.22 6.86
CA GLU A 233 -11.97 6.53 5.96
C GLU A 233 -10.88 5.45 6.03
N LEU A 234 -10.92 4.58 7.02
CA LEU A 234 -10.00 3.46 7.24
C LEU A 234 -10.79 2.18 7.49
N HIS A 235 -10.45 1.12 6.78
CA HIS A 235 -10.87 -0.23 7.07
C HIS A 235 -9.76 -0.97 7.81
N CYS A 236 -10.08 -1.56 8.95
CA CYS A 236 -9.08 -2.18 9.82
C CYS A 236 -9.56 -3.55 10.32
N ILE A 237 -8.63 -4.48 10.39
CA ILE A 237 -8.75 -5.74 11.13
C ILE A 237 -7.76 -5.66 12.29
N GLY A 238 -8.25 -5.60 13.52
CA GLY A 238 -7.41 -5.63 14.71
C GLY A 238 -7.26 -7.07 15.23
N ALA A 239 -6.12 -7.36 15.85
CA ALA A 239 -5.92 -8.60 16.61
C ALA A 239 -5.41 -8.25 18.02
N THR A 240 -5.93 -8.93 19.05
CA THR A 240 -5.56 -8.71 20.45
C THR A 240 -5.78 -9.95 21.28
N THR A 241 -5.37 -9.91 22.54
CA THR A 241 -5.66 -10.96 23.52
C THR A 241 -6.92 -10.64 24.33
N LEU A 242 -7.50 -11.64 25.00
CA LEU A 242 -8.68 -11.44 25.82
C LEU A 242 -8.41 -10.52 27.03
N ASN A 243 -7.21 -10.61 27.60
CA ASN A 243 -6.79 -9.83 28.75
C ASN A 243 -6.67 -8.34 28.41
N GLU A 244 -6.18 -8.03 27.23
CA GLU A 244 -5.99 -6.66 26.76
C GLU A 244 -7.27 -6.04 26.16
N TYR A 245 -8.27 -6.86 25.84
CA TYR A 245 -9.56 -6.39 25.34
C TYR A 245 -10.45 -5.84 26.45
N ARG A 246 -10.24 -6.22 27.71
CA ARG A 246 -10.97 -5.75 28.89
C ARG A 246 -10.42 -4.41 29.38
#